data_8289e7bef64c140b0aef7d34dd7714a2
#
_entry.id   8289e7bef64c140b0aef7d34dd7714a2
#
_cell.length_a   1.000
_cell.length_b   1.000
_cell.length_c   1.000
_cell.angle_alpha   90.00
_cell.angle_beta   90.00
_cell.angle_gamma   90.00
#
_symmetry.space_group_name_H-M   'P 1'
#
loop_
_entity.id
_entity.type
_entity.pdbx_description
1 polymer ?
#
loop_
_entity_poly.entity_id
_entity_poly.type
_entity_poly.pdbx_seq_one_letter_code
_entity_poly.pdbx_strand_id
1 'polypeptide(L)'
;MKILLNKGGGNIENPGVISLWLGNFKSKEVLQKYVEIQFDEQGDRIPSQFMRDFQIDFINYNEDLLEITFIDISTTSLQLLLEGASYYEKIISQFIDYYGEHMLESYNTVIRVYDFEYNEANAVENKHLVYAGAVIYEEWEE
;
A
#
# COMPACT_ATOMS: atom_id res chain seq x y z
N MET A 1 13.48 13.41 5.18
CA MET A 1 13.14 12.26 4.32
C MET A 1 11.94 12.59 3.47
N LYS A 2 11.93 12.19 2.22
CA LYS A 2 10.88 12.54 1.28
C LYS A 2 10.10 11.32 0.84
N ILE A 3 8.79 11.50 0.64
CA ILE A 3 7.99 10.53 -0.09
C ILE A 3 8.52 10.46 -1.52
N LEU A 4 8.72 9.27 -2.03
CA LEU A 4 9.22 9.07 -3.39
C LEU A 4 8.11 9.32 -4.41
N LEU A 5 8.47 9.97 -5.52
CA LEU A 5 7.56 10.24 -6.63
C LEU A 5 8.04 9.48 -7.86
N ASN A 6 7.20 8.60 -8.36
CA ASN A 6 7.44 7.91 -9.63
C ASN A 6 6.78 8.72 -10.74
N LYS A 7 7.57 9.56 -11.43
CA LYS A 7 7.05 10.51 -12.41
C LYS A 7 7.05 10.02 -13.85
N GLY A 8 7.59 8.87 -14.12
CA GLY A 8 7.65 8.37 -15.47
C GLY A 8 7.43 6.90 -15.57
N GLY A 9 6.91 6.46 -16.69
CA GLY A 9 6.70 5.05 -16.93
C GLY A 9 5.64 4.40 -16.06
N GLY A 10 5.73 3.09 -15.90
CA GLY A 10 4.79 2.31 -15.10
C GLY A 10 5.23 2.11 -13.67
N ASN A 11 4.51 1.26 -12.97
CA ASN A 11 4.91 0.77 -11.66
C ASN A 11 6.21 -0.02 -11.80
N ILE A 12 7.06 0.02 -10.79
CA ILE A 12 8.34 -0.69 -10.84
C ILE A 12 8.57 -1.53 -9.61
N GLU A 13 9.19 -2.70 -9.80
CA GLU A 13 9.80 -3.44 -8.73
C GLU A 13 11.02 -2.64 -8.28
N ASN A 14 11.09 -2.32 -6.99
CA ASN A 14 12.15 -1.49 -6.45
C ASN A 14 12.54 -1.98 -5.05
N PRO A 15 13.56 -2.84 -4.94
CA PRO A 15 13.98 -3.38 -3.64
C PRO A 15 14.26 -2.27 -2.63
N GLY A 16 13.76 -2.43 -1.42
CA GLY A 16 13.94 -1.47 -0.34
C GLY A 16 12.90 -0.36 -0.30
N VAL A 17 11.95 -0.35 -1.24
CA VAL A 17 10.87 0.65 -1.29
C VAL A 17 9.56 0.01 -0.88
N ILE A 18 8.75 0.71 -0.11
CA ILE A 18 7.39 0.30 0.23
C ILE A 18 6.40 1.34 -0.29
N SER A 19 5.34 0.89 -0.91
CA SER A 19 4.20 1.72 -1.31
C SER A 19 3.04 1.48 -0.36
N LEU A 20 2.32 2.56 0.00
CA LEU A 20 1.32 2.55 1.06
C LEU A 20 0.00 3.16 0.59
N TRP A 21 -1.08 2.48 0.93
CA TRP A 21 -2.44 2.98 0.74
C TRP A 21 -3.17 3.01 2.07
N LEU A 22 -4.01 4.01 2.25
CA LEU A 22 -4.88 4.17 3.42
C LEU A 22 -6.32 4.19 2.96
N GLY A 23 -7.21 3.65 3.79
CA GLY A 23 -8.61 3.65 3.42
C GLY A 23 -9.54 3.16 4.51
N ASN A 24 -10.77 2.90 4.10
CA ASN A 24 -11.80 2.42 4.98
C ASN A 24 -12.54 1.26 4.33
N PHE A 25 -12.61 0.15 5.04
CA PHE A 25 -13.35 -1.02 4.63
C PHE A 25 -14.35 -1.40 5.72
N LYS A 26 -15.39 -2.10 5.34
CA LYS A 26 -16.48 -2.47 6.21
C LYS A 26 -16.08 -3.54 7.21
N SER A 27 -15.19 -4.45 6.78
CA SER A 27 -14.72 -5.55 7.59
C SER A 27 -13.38 -6.06 7.06
N LYS A 28 -12.71 -6.85 7.89
CA LYS A 28 -11.47 -7.50 7.49
C LYS A 28 -11.71 -8.46 6.32
N GLU A 29 -12.84 -9.16 6.33
CA GLU A 29 -13.19 -10.10 5.25
C GLU A 29 -13.37 -9.40 3.92
N VAL A 30 -14.01 -8.24 3.90
CA VAL A 30 -14.15 -7.44 2.68
C VAL A 30 -12.79 -6.97 2.17
N LEU A 31 -11.91 -6.54 3.09
CA LEU A 31 -10.55 -6.15 2.73
C LEU A 31 -9.76 -7.33 2.16
N GLN A 32 -9.84 -8.49 2.78
CA GLN A 32 -9.15 -9.69 2.30
C GLN A 32 -9.58 -10.06 0.88
N LYS A 33 -10.86 -9.98 0.59
CA LYS A 33 -11.38 -10.22 -0.76
C LYS A 33 -10.89 -9.19 -1.77
N TYR A 34 -10.77 -7.95 -1.34
CA TYR A 34 -10.34 -6.85 -2.19
C TYR A 34 -8.92 -7.05 -2.74
N VAL A 35 -8.05 -7.63 -1.91
CA VAL A 35 -6.64 -7.85 -2.29
C VAL A 35 -6.36 -9.26 -2.77
N GLU A 36 -7.36 -10.13 -2.79
CA GLU A 36 -7.20 -11.55 -3.12
C GLU A 36 -7.00 -11.76 -4.61
N ILE A 37 -5.97 -12.53 -4.94
CA ILE A 37 -5.74 -13.03 -6.30
C ILE A 37 -6.43 -14.38 -6.42
N GLN A 38 -7.26 -14.52 -7.42
CA GLN A 38 -7.97 -15.76 -7.72
C GLN A 38 -7.35 -16.45 -8.91
N PHE A 39 -7.82 -17.66 -9.21
CA PHE A 39 -7.34 -18.46 -10.34
C PHE A 39 -8.55 -18.88 -11.19
N ASP A 40 -8.38 -18.88 -12.48
CA ASP A 40 -9.42 -19.35 -13.41
C ASP A 40 -9.37 -20.88 -13.53
N GLU A 41 -10.24 -21.45 -14.38
CA GLU A 41 -10.33 -22.89 -14.59
C GLU A 41 -9.04 -23.50 -15.16
N GLN A 42 -8.23 -22.70 -15.85
CA GLN A 42 -6.96 -23.13 -16.42
C GLN A 42 -5.80 -22.96 -15.43
N GLY A 43 -6.05 -22.42 -14.24
CA GLY A 43 -5.04 -22.19 -13.25
C GLY A 43 -4.29 -20.86 -13.43
N ASP A 44 -4.75 -20.00 -14.33
CA ASP A 44 -4.15 -18.68 -14.54
C ASP A 44 -4.61 -17.70 -13.48
N ARG A 45 -3.70 -16.81 -13.07
CA ARG A 45 -3.99 -15.82 -12.04
C ARG A 45 -4.95 -14.74 -12.56
N ILE A 46 -5.91 -14.37 -11.73
CA ILE A 46 -6.84 -13.28 -12.00
C ILE A 46 -6.46 -12.12 -11.10
N PRO A 47 -6.17 -10.92 -11.64
CA PRO A 47 -5.83 -9.77 -10.80
C PRO A 47 -6.89 -9.48 -9.73
N SER A 48 -6.43 -9.09 -8.54
CA SER A 48 -7.34 -8.67 -7.48
C SER A 48 -8.07 -7.38 -7.86
N GLN A 49 -9.12 -7.05 -7.12
CA GLN A 49 -9.82 -5.78 -7.34
C GLN A 49 -8.88 -4.59 -7.04
N PHE A 50 -8.02 -4.73 -6.03
CA PHE A 50 -6.98 -3.74 -5.73
C PHE A 50 -6.10 -3.47 -6.95
N MET A 51 -5.61 -4.54 -7.59
CA MET A 51 -4.76 -4.41 -8.77
C MET A 51 -5.49 -3.71 -9.91
N ARG A 52 -6.76 -4.05 -10.13
CA ARG A 52 -7.56 -3.43 -11.21
C ARG A 52 -7.81 -1.96 -10.93
N ASP A 53 -8.19 -1.62 -9.71
CA ASP A 53 -8.52 -0.24 -9.34
C ASP A 53 -7.31 0.68 -9.49
N PHE A 54 -6.11 0.18 -9.22
CA PHE A 54 -4.89 0.97 -9.26
C PHE A 54 -3.99 0.68 -10.47
N GLN A 55 -4.49 -0.09 -11.43
CA GLN A 55 -3.79 -0.41 -12.67
C GLN A 55 -2.42 -1.06 -12.41
N ILE A 56 -2.42 -2.04 -11.52
CA ILE A 56 -1.25 -2.82 -11.18
C ILE A 56 -1.34 -4.16 -11.90
N ASP A 57 -0.27 -4.56 -12.59
CA ASP A 57 -0.19 -5.86 -13.26
C ASP A 57 0.79 -6.78 -12.53
N PHE A 58 0.90 -8.04 -13.01
CA PHE A 58 1.77 -9.03 -12.37
C PHE A 58 3.25 -8.88 -12.72
N ILE A 59 3.63 -7.96 -13.58
CA ILE A 59 5.01 -7.84 -14.05
C ILE A 59 5.93 -7.35 -12.94
N ASN A 60 5.52 -6.29 -12.23
CA ASN A 60 6.33 -5.68 -11.18
C ASN A 60 5.76 -5.87 -9.77
N TYR A 61 4.66 -6.59 -9.65
CA TYR A 61 3.95 -6.77 -8.39
C TYR A 61 4.11 -8.20 -7.90
N ASN A 62 4.56 -8.35 -6.66
CA ASN A 62 4.64 -9.64 -5.98
C ASN A 62 3.65 -9.66 -4.83
N GLU A 63 2.58 -10.43 -4.98
CA GLU A 63 1.52 -10.54 -3.97
C GLU A 63 2.01 -11.09 -2.63
N ASP A 64 3.11 -11.82 -2.62
CA ASP A 64 3.69 -12.33 -1.38
C ASP A 64 4.29 -11.22 -0.50
N LEU A 65 4.50 -10.04 -1.08
CA LEU A 65 5.05 -8.89 -0.38
C LEU A 65 3.97 -7.86 0.00
N LEU A 66 2.71 -8.22 -0.12
CA LEU A 66 1.60 -7.38 0.31
C LEU A 66 1.27 -7.69 1.78
N GLU A 67 1.13 -6.64 2.58
CA GLU A 67 0.62 -6.73 3.95
C GLU A 67 -0.61 -5.84 4.10
N ILE A 68 -1.56 -6.30 4.89
CA ILE A 68 -2.76 -5.52 5.20
C ILE A 68 -2.92 -5.35 6.70
N THR A 69 -3.48 -4.22 7.10
CA THR A 69 -3.90 -3.96 8.47
C THR A 69 -5.35 -3.49 8.43
N PHE A 70 -6.17 -4.06 9.30
CA PHE A 70 -7.55 -3.61 9.52
C PHE A 70 -7.75 -3.39 11.01
N ILE A 71 -8.30 -2.25 11.37
CA ILE A 71 -8.66 -1.94 12.76
C ILE A 71 -10.16 -1.64 12.84
N ASP A 72 -10.78 -1.99 13.96
CA ASP A 72 -12.24 -1.90 14.10
C ASP A 72 -12.77 -0.46 14.10
N ILE A 73 -11.97 0.47 14.60
CA ILE A 73 -12.36 1.88 14.72
C ILE A 73 -11.40 2.73 13.91
N SER A 74 -11.93 3.51 12.97
CA SER A 74 -11.11 4.41 12.16
C SER A 74 -10.37 5.41 13.03
N THR A 75 -9.14 5.73 12.66
CA THR A 75 -8.28 6.64 13.40
C THR A 75 -7.52 7.57 12.46
N THR A 76 -7.17 8.76 12.95
CA THR A 76 -6.26 9.67 12.27
C THR A 76 -4.80 9.36 12.59
N SER A 77 -4.53 8.49 13.56
CA SER A 77 -3.18 8.22 14.07
C SER A 77 -2.40 7.31 13.14
N LEU A 78 -1.32 7.82 12.55
CA LEU A 78 -0.40 7.00 11.76
C LEU A 78 0.26 5.92 12.61
N GLN A 79 0.55 6.22 13.88
CA GLN A 79 1.12 5.21 14.78
C GLN A 79 0.22 3.99 14.91
N LEU A 80 -1.07 4.20 15.17
CA LEU A 80 -2.02 3.09 15.31
C LEU A 80 -2.20 2.33 13.99
N LEU A 81 -2.19 3.03 12.88
CA LEU A 81 -2.37 2.41 11.56
C LEU A 81 -1.16 1.57 11.16
N LEU A 82 0.05 1.98 11.52
CA LEU A 82 1.28 1.36 11.04
C LEU A 82 1.98 0.46 12.05
N GLU A 83 1.55 0.42 13.31
CA GLU A 83 2.31 -0.28 14.38
C GLU A 83 2.49 -1.78 14.13
N GLY A 84 1.63 -2.41 13.35
CA GLY A 84 1.76 -3.82 12.98
C GLY A 84 2.59 -4.08 11.74
N ALA A 85 3.12 -3.04 11.11
CA ALA A 85 3.84 -3.18 9.85
C ALA A 85 5.23 -3.75 10.05
N SER A 86 5.67 -4.62 9.13
CA SER A 86 7.07 -5.00 9.03
C SER A 86 7.90 -3.75 8.76
N TYR A 87 9.06 -3.64 9.41
CA TYR A 87 9.92 -2.46 9.34
C TYR A 87 9.27 -1.17 9.86
N TYR A 88 8.36 -1.30 10.81
CA TYR A 88 7.58 -0.20 11.36
C TYR A 88 8.43 1.04 11.69
N GLU A 89 9.53 0.86 12.43
CA GLU A 89 10.36 1.98 12.88
C GLU A 89 10.95 2.79 11.74
N LYS A 90 11.25 2.13 10.62
CA LYS A 90 11.82 2.78 9.44
C LYS A 90 10.77 3.47 8.59
N ILE A 91 9.54 3.00 8.66
CA ILE A 91 8.43 3.52 7.85
C ILE A 91 7.76 4.70 8.54
N ILE A 92 7.48 4.56 9.86
CA ILE A 92 6.63 5.51 10.57
C ILE A 92 7.20 6.92 10.60
N SER A 93 8.51 7.05 10.84
CA SER A 93 9.13 8.37 10.92
C SER A 93 9.00 9.15 9.62
N GLN A 94 9.12 8.47 8.48
CA GLN A 94 9.04 9.11 7.17
C GLN A 94 7.62 9.58 6.87
N PHE A 95 6.63 8.77 7.18
CA PHE A 95 5.24 9.17 6.98
C PHE A 95 4.81 10.27 7.93
N ILE A 96 5.28 10.23 9.19
CA ILE A 96 5.01 11.31 10.16
C ILE A 96 5.67 12.61 9.70
N ASP A 97 6.89 12.56 9.18
CA ASP A 97 7.57 13.76 8.65
C ASP A 97 6.77 14.41 7.52
N TYR A 98 6.11 13.61 6.72
CA TYR A 98 5.33 14.11 5.58
C TYR A 98 3.92 14.54 5.97
N TYR A 99 3.21 13.73 6.75
CA TYR A 99 1.79 13.94 7.06
C TYR A 99 1.52 14.49 8.46
N GLY A 100 2.49 14.40 9.38
CA GLY A 100 2.27 14.63 10.80
C GLY A 100 1.82 13.35 11.50
N GLU A 101 1.72 13.39 12.82
CA GLU A 101 1.30 12.24 13.62
C GLU A 101 -0.16 11.86 13.37
N HIS A 102 -0.98 12.84 13.01
CA HIS A 102 -2.39 12.65 12.73
C HIS A 102 -2.73 13.12 11.32
N MET A 103 -3.42 12.27 10.59
CA MET A 103 -3.94 12.57 9.27
C MET A 103 -5.15 13.50 9.36
N LEU A 104 -5.50 14.14 8.24
CA LEU A 104 -6.72 14.96 8.18
C LEU A 104 -7.99 14.13 8.28
N GLU A 105 -7.95 12.91 7.75
CA GLU A 105 -9.10 12.01 7.76
C GLU A 105 -8.80 10.76 8.58
N SER A 106 -9.84 10.06 8.97
CA SER A 106 -9.73 8.80 9.71
C SER A 106 -9.75 7.61 8.77
N TYR A 107 -8.92 6.63 9.06
CA TYR A 107 -8.81 5.39 8.27
C TYR A 107 -8.83 4.18 9.20
N ASN A 108 -9.32 3.06 8.70
CA ASN A 108 -9.25 1.78 9.40
C ASN A 108 -8.43 0.73 8.69
N THR A 109 -7.88 1.06 7.52
CA THR A 109 -7.22 0.10 6.65
C THR A 109 -5.90 0.64 6.15
N VAL A 110 -4.90 -0.23 6.11
CA VAL A 110 -3.62 0.03 5.47
C VAL A 110 -3.31 -1.14 4.55
N ILE A 111 -2.93 -0.84 3.31
CA ILE A 111 -2.35 -1.80 2.38
C ILE A 111 -0.92 -1.37 2.12
N ARG A 112 0.02 -2.31 2.30
CA ARG A 112 1.44 -2.09 2.09
C ARG A 112 1.95 -3.10 1.09
N VAL A 113 2.71 -2.61 0.10
CA VAL A 113 3.39 -3.48 -0.85
C VAL A 113 4.88 -3.17 -0.80
N TYR A 114 5.66 -4.17 -0.39
CA TYR A 114 7.11 -4.05 -0.26
C TYR A 114 7.81 -4.33 -1.59
N ASP A 115 8.98 -3.71 -1.77
CA ASP A 115 9.81 -3.83 -2.98
C ASP A 115 9.05 -3.42 -4.25
N PHE A 116 8.21 -2.40 -4.11
CA PHE A 116 7.32 -1.94 -5.17
C PHE A 116 7.16 -0.43 -5.07
N GLU A 117 7.36 0.25 -6.18
CA GLU A 117 7.13 1.69 -6.29
C GLU A 117 5.96 1.92 -7.24
N TYR A 118 4.84 2.38 -6.67
CA TYR A 118 3.63 2.65 -7.44
C TYR A 118 3.82 3.92 -8.28
N ASN A 119 3.32 3.89 -9.52
CA ASN A 119 3.29 5.09 -10.37
C ASN A 119 2.08 5.94 -9.96
N GLU A 120 2.31 7.01 -9.22
CA GLU A 120 1.22 7.84 -8.73
C GLU A 120 0.44 8.56 -9.83
N ALA A 121 0.97 8.65 -11.06
CA ALA A 121 0.21 9.15 -12.20
C ALA A 121 -0.98 8.24 -12.52
N ASN A 122 -0.94 6.96 -12.08
CA ASN A 122 -2.05 6.03 -12.18
C ASN A 122 -3.01 6.09 -11.00
N ALA A 123 -2.70 6.91 -9.98
CA ALA A 123 -3.56 7.02 -8.81
C ALA A 123 -4.93 7.54 -9.22
N VAL A 124 -5.97 6.81 -8.84
CA VAL A 124 -7.35 7.18 -9.11
C VAL A 124 -8.07 7.42 -7.81
N GLU A 125 -9.05 8.29 -7.85
CA GLU A 125 -9.91 8.49 -6.70
C GLU A 125 -10.78 7.24 -6.53
N ASN A 126 -10.70 6.64 -5.35
CA ASN A 126 -11.38 5.39 -5.05
C ASN A 126 -12.13 5.56 -3.73
N LYS A 127 -13.33 4.96 -3.63
CA LYS A 127 -14.16 5.08 -2.43
C LYS A 127 -13.53 4.45 -1.20
N HIS A 128 -12.64 3.49 -1.39
CA HIS A 128 -12.09 2.70 -0.30
C HIS A 128 -10.67 3.08 0.07
N LEU A 129 -9.86 3.52 -0.89
CA LEU A 129 -8.44 3.72 -0.72
C LEU A 129 -7.94 5.02 -1.33
N VAL A 130 -6.93 5.59 -0.69
CA VAL A 130 -6.09 6.65 -1.26
C VAL A 130 -4.64 6.19 -1.22
N TYR A 131 -3.90 6.48 -2.27
CA TYR A 131 -2.46 6.22 -2.28
C TYR A 131 -1.75 7.25 -1.41
N ALA A 132 -1.01 6.79 -0.40
CA ALA A 132 -0.34 7.67 0.55
C ALA A 132 1.10 7.99 0.19
N GLY A 133 1.72 7.20 -0.66
CA GLY A 133 3.09 7.42 -1.08
C GLY A 133 4.00 6.22 -0.91
N ALA A 134 5.24 6.37 -1.32
CA ALA A 134 6.27 5.35 -1.18
C ALA A 134 7.47 5.91 -0.44
N VAL A 135 8.07 5.08 0.41
CA VAL A 135 9.29 5.46 1.16
C VAL A 135 10.29 4.32 1.11
N ILE A 136 11.54 4.63 1.43
CA ILE A 136 12.61 3.62 1.53
C ILE A 136 12.54 3.02 2.93
N TYR A 137 12.35 1.69 3.02
CA TYR A 137 12.36 0.98 4.29
C TYR A 137 13.68 0.23 4.51
N GLU A 138 14.46 0.03 3.47
CA GLU A 138 15.76 -0.62 3.55
C GLU A 138 16.66 -0.07 2.45
N GLU A 139 17.88 0.35 2.82
CA GLU A 139 18.85 0.80 1.86
C GLU A 139 19.75 -0.36 1.45
N TRP A 140 19.94 -0.53 0.15
CA TRP A 140 20.83 -1.52 -0.40
C TRP A 140 22.19 -0.88 -0.66
N GLU A 141 23.23 -1.48 -0.09
CA GLU A 141 24.62 -1.09 -0.36
C GLU A 141 25.18 -1.98 -1.46
N GLU A 142 25.84 -1.36 -2.41
CA GLU A 142 26.56 -2.09 -3.46
C GLU A 142 27.94 -2.54 -3.00
#